data_92dc00c280d71fc4ae8697ab86b099ba
#
_entry.id   92dc00c280d71fc4ae8697ab86b099ba
#
_cell.length_a   1.000
_cell.length_b   1.000
_cell.length_c   1.000
_cell.angle_alpha   90.00
_cell.angle_beta   90.00
_cell.angle_gamma   90.00
#
_symmetry.space_group_name_H-M   'P 1'
#
loop_
_entity.id
_entity.type
_entity.pdbx_description
1 polymer ?
#
loop_
_entity_poly.entity_id
_entity_poly.type
_entity_poly.pdbx_seq_one_letter_code
_entity_poly.pdbx_strand_id
1 'polypeptide(L)'
;MTAAIAPALYRVLSPPRSEGGKAVAVFADAAGDLQARAAAAGAPLSVFVEAVDVGSVSLRVFTPTQEKGSSDSGALAALAFLQTQSELLDVVEVQMGGEIMPAQLCGGEWLLRQGDVGVTEVPALDLSPLGLGVRSVQIASASRPNLVIEVADLGALEAFSPDAEGIAAVNRATGTTGLVLYTPGGPDRAEVSFRAFGPLKGFLEDGASSNMFACLVGVLGAQGRLPTDLKMLRGAQRMPGAPARLTAQFTPAANGAADVWVGGRAERVSP
;
A
#
# COMPACT_ATOMS: atom_id res chain seq x y z
N MET A 1 -2.30 36.75 14.38
CA MET A 1 -1.81 35.73 13.45
C MET A 1 -1.34 34.56 14.30
N THR A 2 -2.12 33.50 14.41
CA THR A 2 -1.71 32.26 15.07
C THR A 2 -0.59 31.64 14.24
N ALA A 3 0.57 31.37 14.84
CA ALA A 3 1.66 30.69 14.16
C ALA A 3 1.14 29.36 13.61
N ALA A 4 1.35 29.12 12.32
CA ALA A 4 0.98 27.83 11.71
C ALA A 4 1.75 26.73 12.44
N ILE A 5 1.02 25.77 13.01
CA ILE A 5 1.61 24.62 13.69
C ILE A 5 2.39 23.80 12.66
N ALA A 6 3.67 23.56 12.91
CA ALA A 6 4.50 22.75 12.03
C ALA A 6 3.93 21.31 11.95
N PRO A 7 3.99 20.65 10.78
CA PRO A 7 3.52 19.29 10.64
C PRO A 7 4.37 18.31 11.43
N ALA A 8 3.75 17.23 11.90
CA ALA A 8 4.46 16.07 12.39
C ALA A 8 4.90 15.22 11.18
N LEU A 9 6.17 14.86 11.11
CA LEU A 9 6.68 14.00 10.05
C LEU A 9 6.57 12.54 10.46
N TYR A 10 6.03 11.73 9.57
CA TYR A 10 5.90 10.29 9.74
C TYR A 10 6.58 9.54 8.60
N ARG A 11 7.08 8.36 8.92
CA ARG A 11 7.51 7.36 7.96
C ARG A 11 6.58 6.16 8.10
N VAL A 12 5.85 5.84 7.03
CA VAL A 12 4.83 4.77 7.03
C VAL A 12 5.31 3.59 6.23
N LEU A 13 4.92 2.39 6.68
CA LEU A 13 5.28 1.13 6.04
C LEU A 13 6.80 0.90 6.01
N SER A 14 7.49 1.37 7.03
CA SER A 14 8.94 1.23 7.14
C SER A 14 9.35 -0.20 7.45
N PRO A 15 10.41 -0.72 6.82
CA PRO A 15 11.01 -1.98 7.25
C PRO A 15 11.57 -1.87 8.67
N PRO A 16 11.62 -2.96 9.46
CA PRO A 16 12.01 -2.91 10.89
C PRO A 16 13.43 -2.42 11.16
N ARG A 17 14.36 -2.56 10.19
CA ARG A 17 15.80 -2.35 10.40
C ARG A 17 16.50 -1.59 9.29
N SER A 18 15.76 -1.01 8.37
CA SER A 18 16.34 -0.27 7.25
C SER A 18 15.56 1.01 6.98
N GLU A 19 16.24 1.98 6.37
CA GLU A 19 15.54 3.12 5.81
C GLU A 19 14.60 2.67 4.69
N GLY A 20 13.43 3.29 4.61
CA GLY A 20 12.41 2.97 3.62
C GLY A 20 11.05 3.48 4.03
N GLY A 21 10.00 2.94 3.42
CA GLY A 21 8.64 3.41 3.62
C GLY A 21 8.36 4.74 2.93
N LYS A 22 7.19 5.32 3.22
CA LYS A 22 6.76 6.61 2.63
C LYS A 22 6.80 7.72 3.67
N ALA A 23 7.40 8.86 3.31
CA ALA A 23 7.37 10.06 4.15
C ALA A 23 6.04 10.80 3.98
N VAL A 24 5.43 11.16 5.11
CA VAL A 24 4.15 11.88 5.18
C VAL A 24 4.24 12.98 6.21
N ALA A 25 3.81 14.19 5.84
CA ALA A 25 3.61 15.30 6.77
C ALA A 25 2.15 15.29 7.26
N VAL A 26 1.95 15.26 8.57
CA VAL A 26 0.63 15.25 9.21
C VAL A 26 0.38 16.60 9.86
N PHE A 27 -0.69 17.26 9.46
CA PHE A 27 -1.17 18.51 10.04
C PHE A 27 -2.40 18.22 10.93
N ALA A 28 -2.36 18.73 12.15
CA ALA A 28 -3.44 18.54 13.13
C ALA A 28 -4.74 19.28 12.79
N ASP A 29 -4.71 20.16 11.79
CA ASP A 29 -5.84 20.97 11.34
C ASP A 29 -5.84 21.17 9.84
N ALA A 30 -7.01 21.49 9.27
CA ALA A 30 -7.21 21.83 7.87
C ALA A 30 -7.52 23.33 7.67
N ALA A 31 -6.90 24.23 8.44
CA ALA A 31 -7.11 25.65 8.32
C ALA A 31 -6.21 26.32 7.27
N GLY A 32 -6.71 27.37 6.65
CA GLY A 32 -5.96 28.21 5.69
C GLY A 32 -5.76 27.58 4.32
N ASP A 33 -4.70 27.98 3.62
CA ASP A 33 -4.35 27.44 2.30
C ASP A 33 -3.60 26.12 2.44
N LEU A 34 -4.31 25.01 2.29
CA LEU A 34 -3.78 23.66 2.47
C LEU A 34 -2.74 23.32 1.39
N GLN A 35 -2.96 23.77 0.15
CA GLN A 35 -2.02 23.50 -0.94
C GLN A 35 -0.67 24.20 -0.69
N ALA A 36 -0.68 25.46 -0.27
CA ALA A 36 0.53 26.18 0.09
C ALA A 36 1.24 25.53 1.28
N ARG A 37 0.50 25.07 2.31
CA ARG A 37 1.06 24.34 3.46
C ARG A 37 1.68 23.01 3.05
N ALA A 38 1.03 22.25 2.17
CA ALA A 38 1.55 21.01 1.64
C ALA A 38 2.84 21.22 0.82
N ALA A 39 2.88 22.24 -0.04
CA ALA A 39 4.06 22.59 -0.80
C ALA A 39 5.25 22.98 0.10
N ALA A 40 4.98 23.67 1.21
CA ALA A 40 6.00 24.11 2.17
C ALA A 40 6.48 23.00 3.12
N ALA A 41 5.76 21.89 3.23
CA ALA A 41 6.06 20.80 4.18
C ALA A 41 7.34 20.02 3.87
N GLY A 42 7.84 20.07 2.63
CA GLY A 42 9.04 19.34 2.20
C GLY A 42 8.84 17.81 2.12
N ALA A 43 7.60 17.30 2.25
CA ALA A 43 7.26 15.90 2.16
C ALA A 43 6.53 15.59 0.84
N PRO A 44 6.70 14.39 0.26
CA PRO A 44 6.01 14.01 -0.96
C PRO A 44 4.48 13.88 -0.80
N LEU A 45 4.02 13.71 0.44
CA LEU A 45 2.61 13.61 0.80
C LEU A 45 2.34 14.40 2.08
N SER A 46 1.25 15.14 2.10
CA SER A 46 0.74 15.85 3.26
C SER A 46 -0.69 15.45 3.54
N VAL A 47 -1.03 15.20 4.79
CA VAL A 47 -2.39 14.91 5.24
C VAL A 47 -2.82 15.92 6.28
N PHE A 48 -4.03 16.43 6.13
CA PHE A 48 -4.66 17.40 7.01
C PHE A 48 -5.84 16.75 7.71
N VAL A 49 -5.88 16.85 9.02
CA VAL A 49 -7.01 16.38 9.84
C VAL A 49 -8.09 17.45 9.81
N GLU A 50 -9.24 17.16 9.20
CA GLU A 50 -10.38 18.08 9.14
C GLU A 50 -11.28 17.94 10.38
N ALA A 51 -11.58 16.69 10.74
CA ALA A 51 -12.43 16.37 11.88
C ALA A 51 -12.02 15.04 12.49
N VAL A 52 -12.19 14.93 13.79
CA VAL A 52 -12.00 13.71 14.57
C VAL A 52 -13.19 13.51 15.47
N ASP A 53 -13.77 12.32 15.41
CA ASP A 53 -14.73 11.82 16.36
C ASP A 53 -14.25 10.47 16.91
N VAL A 54 -14.87 9.94 17.94
CA VAL A 54 -14.45 8.69 18.60
C VAL A 54 -14.34 7.51 17.62
N GLY A 55 -15.22 7.44 16.62
CA GLY A 55 -15.28 6.36 15.62
C GLY A 55 -15.00 6.79 14.18
N SER A 56 -14.64 8.05 13.93
CA SER A 56 -14.40 8.53 12.57
C SER A 56 -13.35 9.63 12.48
N VAL A 57 -12.65 9.67 11.35
CA VAL A 57 -11.64 10.67 11.05
C VAL A 57 -11.83 11.16 9.61
N SER A 58 -11.98 12.48 9.43
CA SER A 58 -12.02 13.11 8.10
C SER A 58 -10.67 13.71 7.75
N LEU A 59 -10.16 13.38 6.57
CA LEU A 59 -8.82 13.75 6.12
C LEU A 59 -8.86 14.38 4.73
N ARG A 60 -7.97 15.33 4.49
CA ARG A 60 -7.63 15.80 3.14
C ARG A 60 -6.16 15.50 2.85
N VAL A 61 -5.89 15.04 1.64
CA VAL A 61 -4.56 14.56 1.24
C VAL A 61 -4.05 15.36 0.05
N PHE A 62 -2.80 15.79 0.14
CA PHE A 62 -2.15 16.64 -0.86
C PHE A 62 -0.77 16.11 -1.22
N THR A 63 -0.42 16.23 -2.49
CA THR A 63 0.97 16.29 -2.94
C THR A 63 1.45 17.75 -2.88
N PRO A 64 2.74 18.05 -3.07
CA PRO A 64 3.21 19.45 -3.15
C PRO A 64 2.53 20.30 -4.23
N THR A 65 1.90 19.68 -5.23
CA THR A 65 1.36 20.37 -6.41
C THR A 65 -0.16 20.29 -6.56
N GLN A 66 -0.83 19.33 -5.88
CA GLN A 66 -2.28 19.15 -6.04
C GLN A 66 -2.91 18.37 -4.89
N GLU A 67 -4.20 18.53 -4.69
CA GLU A 67 -4.99 17.66 -3.84
C GLU A 67 -5.11 16.26 -4.47
N LYS A 68 -4.98 15.23 -3.62
CA LYS A 68 -4.98 13.82 -4.05
C LYS A 68 -6.13 13.06 -3.41
N GLY A 69 -7.31 13.16 -3.71
CA GLY A 69 -8.47 12.43 -3.20
C GLY A 69 -8.21 11.52 -1.99
N SER A 70 -7.65 10.33 -2.20
CA SER A 70 -7.37 9.36 -1.14
C SER A 70 -5.92 8.85 -1.14
N SER A 71 -5.44 8.39 0.03
CA SER A 71 -4.11 7.78 0.18
C SER A 71 -4.02 6.92 1.43
N ASP A 72 -3.77 5.62 1.26
CA ASP A 72 -3.56 4.70 2.38
C ASP A 72 -2.41 5.16 3.28
N SER A 73 -1.28 5.57 2.69
CA SER A 73 -0.14 6.07 3.46
C SER A 73 -0.48 7.33 4.27
N GLY A 74 -1.32 8.22 3.71
CA GLY A 74 -1.82 9.40 4.40
C GLY A 74 -2.69 9.01 5.59
N ALA A 75 -3.63 8.10 5.39
CA ALA A 75 -4.51 7.61 6.45
C ALA A 75 -3.71 6.94 7.59
N LEU A 76 -2.79 6.03 7.26
CA LEU A 76 -1.95 5.36 8.26
C LEU A 76 -1.12 6.35 9.09
N ALA A 77 -0.55 7.39 8.46
CA ALA A 77 0.19 8.43 9.17
C ALA A 77 -0.70 9.25 10.11
N ALA A 78 -1.89 9.66 9.62
CA ALA A 78 -2.85 10.43 10.41
C ALA A 78 -3.39 9.63 11.60
N LEU A 79 -3.73 8.36 11.41
CA LEU A 79 -4.20 7.47 12.48
C LEU A 79 -3.12 7.27 13.54
N ALA A 80 -1.87 7.02 13.15
CA ALA A 80 -0.74 6.90 14.06
C ALA A 80 -0.48 8.22 14.82
N PHE A 81 -0.62 9.37 14.17
CA PHE A 81 -0.54 10.67 14.82
C PHE A 81 -1.65 10.86 15.85
N LEU A 82 -2.90 10.62 15.47
CA LEU A 82 -4.06 10.80 16.32
C LEU A 82 -4.06 9.86 17.52
N GLN A 83 -3.59 8.63 17.36
CA GLN A 83 -3.42 7.66 18.44
C GLN A 83 -2.52 8.17 19.56
N THR A 84 -1.58 9.10 19.25
CA THR A 84 -0.73 9.74 20.27
C THR A 84 -1.35 11.00 20.90
N GLN A 85 -2.45 11.52 20.32
CA GLN A 85 -3.05 12.80 20.69
C GLN A 85 -4.44 12.65 21.34
N SER A 86 -5.15 11.59 20.98
CA SER A 86 -6.54 11.39 21.40
C SER A 86 -6.87 9.89 21.55
N GLU A 87 -7.93 9.60 22.26
CA GLU A 87 -8.47 8.24 22.36
C GLU A 87 -9.30 7.93 21.11
N LEU A 88 -8.67 7.27 20.12
CA LEU A 88 -9.40 6.64 19.03
C LEU A 88 -9.81 5.22 19.44
N LEU A 89 -10.96 4.76 18.93
CA LEU A 89 -11.29 3.34 18.97
C LEU A 89 -10.32 2.51 18.14
N ASP A 90 -10.18 1.22 18.47
CA ASP A 90 -9.38 0.28 17.67
C ASP A 90 -9.98 0.03 16.26
N VAL A 91 -11.22 0.43 16.03
CA VAL A 91 -11.89 0.42 14.73
C VAL A 91 -12.49 1.77 14.46
N VAL A 92 -12.14 2.41 13.36
CA VAL A 92 -12.62 3.74 12.96
C VAL A 92 -12.90 3.78 11.45
N GLU A 93 -13.74 4.73 11.05
CA GLU A 93 -13.98 5.07 9.65
C GLU A 93 -13.09 6.25 9.26
N VAL A 94 -12.30 6.08 8.18
CA VAL A 94 -11.49 7.16 7.61
C VAL A 94 -12.18 7.68 6.36
N GLN A 95 -12.51 8.96 6.34
CA GLN A 95 -13.13 9.65 5.22
C GLN A 95 -12.08 10.45 4.46
N MET A 96 -11.92 10.16 3.16
CA MET A 96 -10.97 10.85 2.28
C MET A 96 -11.51 10.92 0.85
N GLY A 97 -11.49 12.10 0.23
CA GLY A 97 -11.85 12.26 -1.18
C GLY A 97 -13.24 11.75 -1.56
N GLY A 98 -14.19 11.78 -0.61
CA GLY A 98 -15.56 11.26 -0.80
C GLY A 98 -15.71 9.75 -0.59
N GLU A 99 -14.63 9.04 -0.25
CA GLU A 99 -14.64 7.61 0.09
C GLU A 99 -14.59 7.41 1.61
N ILE A 100 -15.25 6.37 2.10
CA ILE A 100 -15.18 5.91 3.49
C ILE A 100 -14.41 4.59 3.50
N MET A 101 -13.33 4.55 4.27
CA MET A 101 -12.46 3.40 4.38
C MET A 101 -12.36 2.97 5.85
N PRO A 102 -12.85 1.78 6.20
CA PRO A 102 -12.65 1.25 7.55
C PRO A 102 -11.17 1.03 7.85
N ALA A 103 -10.76 1.39 9.06
CA ALA A 103 -9.43 1.14 9.59
C ALA A 103 -9.52 0.40 10.91
N GLN A 104 -8.56 -0.48 11.20
CA GLN A 104 -8.46 -1.20 12.47
C GLN A 104 -7.02 -1.21 13.00
N LEU A 105 -6.89 -1.14 14.31
CA LEU A 105 -5.62 -1.28 15.01
C LEU A 105 -5.40 -2.76 15.34
N CYS A 106 -4.35 -3.35 14.81
CA CYS A 106 -4.02 -4.76 15.03
C CYS A 106 -2.53 -4.91 15.36
N GLY A 107 -2.22 -5.44 16.54
CA GLY A 107 -0.83 -5.64 16.96
C GLY A 107 0.02 -4.36 17.02
N GLY A 108 -0.60 -3.20 17.21
CA GLY A 108 0.06 -1.88 17.23
C GLY A 108 0.26 -1.26 15.83
N GLU A 109 -0.26 -1.88 14.79
CA GLU A 109 -0.25 -1.37 13.42
C GLU A 109 -1.68 -1.05 12.95
N TRP A 110 -1.87 0.10 12.29
CA TRP A 110 -3.13 0.41 11.63
C TRP A 110 -3.21 -0.29 10.28
N LEU A 111 -4.35 -0.91 10.02
CA LEU A 111 -4.67 -1.58 8.76
C LEU A 111 -5.94 -0.95 8.17
N LEU A 112 -5.96 -0.76 6.84
CA LEU A 112 -7.10 -0.25 6.08
C LEU A 112 -7.75 -1.39 5.32
N ARG A 113 -9.08 -1.42 5.30
CA ARG A 113 -9.84 -2.46 4.61
C ARG A 113 -9.70 -2.31 3.10
N GLN A 114 -9.23 -3.37 2.44
CA GLN A 114 -9.14 -3.47 0.98
C GLN A 114 -10.33 -4.26 0.39
N GLY A 115 -11.05 -5.00 1.23
CA GLY A 115 -12.21 -5.82 0.84
C GLY A 115 -11.84 -7.24 0.40
N ASP A 116 -12.73 -7.86 -0.35
CA ASP A 116 -12.53 -9.21 -0.86
C ASP A 116 -11.68 -9.18 -2.13
N VAL A 117 -10.81 -10.17 -2.27
CA VAL A 117 -9.93 -10.32 -3.44
C VAL A 117 -10.29 -11.59 -4.19
N GLY A 118 -10.87 -11.41 -5.36
CA GLY A 118 -11.10 -12.48 -6.31
C GLY A 118 -9.90 -12.71 -7.23
N VAL A 119 -9.68 -13.97 -7.60
CA VAL A 119 -8.58 -14.38 -8.49
C VAL A 119 -9.14 -15.07 -9.72
N THR A 120 -8.60 -14.76 -10.89
CA THR A 120 -8.95 -15.41 -12.16
C THR A 120 -7.69 -15.88 -12.86
N GLU A 121 -7.81 -16.98 -13.61
CA GLU A 121 -6.75 -17.45 -14.48
C GLU A 121 -6.55 -16.49 -15.65
N VAL A 122 -5.33 -16.42 -16.13
CA VAL A 122 -4.96 -15.63 -17.30
C VAL A 122 -5.07 -16.54 -18.53
N PRO A 123 -5.79 -16.14 -19.58
CA PRO A 123 -5.71 -16.84 -20.87
C PRO A 123 -4.27 -16.79 -21.40
N ALA A 124 -3.97 -17.65 -22.37
CA ALA A 124 -2.63 -17.71 -22.97
C ALA A 124 -2.11 -16.30 -23.30
N LEU A 125 -1.02 -15.90 -22.63
CA LEU A 125 -0.48 -14.55 -22.65
C LEU A 125 1.00 -14.57 -23.07
N ASP A 126 1.34 -13.70 -24.00
CA ASP A 126 2.75 -13.43 -24.30
C ASP A 126 3.35 -12.53 -23.20
N LEU A 127 4.25 -13.09 -22.41
CA LEU A 127 5.03 -12.39 -21.38
C LEU A 127 6.45 -12.01 -21.83
N SER A 128 6.79 -12.28 -23.10
CA SER A 128 8.12 -11.94 -23.65
C SER A 128 8.49 -10.45 -23.48
N PRO A 129 7.54 -9.48 -23.53
CA PRO A 129 7.87 -8.08 -23.27
C PRO A 129 8.42 -7.80 -21.87
N LEU A 130 8.21 -8.71 -20.92
CA LEU A 130 8.74 -8.55 -19.56
C LEU A 130 10.15 -9.12 -19.39
N GLY A 131 10.62 -9.98 -20.31
CA GLY A 131 11.94 -10.60 -20.24
C GLY A 131 12.17 -11.45 -18.99
N LEU A 132 11.09 -12.06 -18.42
CA LEU A 132 11.10 -12.78 -17.15
C LEU A 132 10.89 -14.28 -17.31
N GLY A 133 11.58 -15.06 -16.47
CA GLY A 133 11.20 -16.45 -16.19
C GLY A 133 10.00 -16.46 -15.21
N VAL A 134 8.88 -17.03 -15.64
CA VAL A 134 7.59 -17.03 -14.91
C VAL A 134 7.31 -18.43 -14.36
N ARG A 135 6.94 -18.54 -13.08
CA ARG A 135 6.46 -19.76 -12.45
C ARG A 135 4.94 -19.88 -12.47
N SER A 136 4.26 -18.79 -12.19
CA SER A 136 2.80 -18.71 -12.24
C SER A 136 2.37 -17.31 -12.62
N VAL A 137 1.16 -17.18 -13.19
CA VAL A 137 0.54 -15.90 -13.54
C VAL A 137 -0.95 -15.96 -13.29
N GLN A 138 -1.47 -14.95 -12.61
CA GLN A 138 -2.90 -14.82 -12.30
C GLN A 138 -3.31 -13.34 -12.30
N ILE A 139 -4.60 -13.09 -12.50
CA ILE A 139 -5.18 -11.76 -12.31
C ILE A 139 -5.88 -11.77 -10.96
N ALA A 140 -5.64 -10.77 -10.14
CA ALA A 140 -6.32 -10.57 -8.88
C ALA A 140 -6.87 -9.15 -8.77
N SER A 141 -8.04 -9.00 -8.12
CA SER A 141 -8.69 -7.72 -7.94
C SER A 141 -9.38 -7.63 -6.59
N ALA A 142 -9.06 -6.58 -5.83
CA ALA A 142 -9.87 -6.07 -4.73
C ALA A 142 -10.83 -4.98 -5.27
N SER A 143 -10.26 -3.91 -5.84
CA SER A 143 -11.00 -2.82 -6.50
C SER A 143 -10.52 -2.58 -7.93
N ARG A 144 -9.24 -2.81 -8.17
CA ARG A 144 -8.57 -2.64 -9.47
C ARG A 144 -7.78 -3.89 -9.80
N PRO A 145 -7.98 -4.49 -11.00
CA PRO A 145 -7.30 -5.71 -11.38
C PRO A 145 -5.80 -5.48 -11.59
N ASN A 146 -4.99 -6.40 -11.06
CA ASN A 146 -3.54 -6.41 -11.22
C ASN A 146 -3.12 -7.79 -11.71
N LEU A 147 -2.12 -7.81 -12.61
CA LEU A 147 -1.45 -9.04 -13.01
C LEU A 147 -0.43 -9.39 -11.92
N VAL A 148 -0.50 -10.61 -11.41
CA VAL A 148 0.38 -11.10 -10.34
C VAL A 148 1.19 -12.27 -10.86
N ILE A 149 2.52 -12.13 -10.87
CA ILE A 149 3.46 -13.08 -11.45
C ILE A 149 4.43 -13.56 -10.38
N GLU A 150 4.54 -14.88 -10.23
CA GLU A 150 5.59 -15.49 -9.43
C GLU A 150 6.87 -15.63 -10.25
N VAL A 151 7.97 -15.08 -9.75
CA VAL A 151 9.32 -15.22 -10.34
C VAL A 151 10.12 -16.30 -9.61
N ALA A 152 11.26 -16.68 -10.18
CA ALA A 152 12.04 -17.82 -9.71
C ALA A 152 12.49 -17.70 -8.24
N ASP A 153 13.01 -16.55 -7.87
CA ASP A 153 13.62 -16.29 -6.57
C ASP A 153 13.81 -14.78 -6.33
N LEU A 154 14.37 -14.43 -5.16
CA LEU A 154 14.64 -13.04 -4.79
C LEU A 154 15.65 -12.37 -5.74
N GLY A 155 16.63 -13.09 -6.24
CA GLY A 155 17.60 -12.57 -7.21
C GLY A 155 16.94 -12.16 -8.50
N ALA A 156 16.03 -12.98 -9.04
CA ALA A 156 15.24 -12.66 -10.23
C ALA A 156 14.32 -11.46 -10.01
N LEU A 157 13.70 -11.36 -8.82
CA LEU A 157 12.88 -10.22 -8.43
C LEU A 157 13.68 -8.92 -8.39
N GLU A 158 14.85 -8.93 -7.76
CA GLU A 158 15.71 -7.76 -7.58
C GLU A 158 16.41 -7.35 -8.88
N ALA A 159 16.79 -8.32 -9.73
CA ALA A 159 17.42 -8.07 -11.02
C ALA A 159 16.46 -7.54 -12.09
N PHE A 160 15.14 -7.63 -11.87
CA PHE A 160 14.18 -7.15 -12.84
C PHE A 160 14.33 -5.66 -13.11
N SER A 161 14.62 -5.33 -14.37
CA SER A 161 14.70 -3.95 -14.88
C SER A 161 13.36 -3.61 -15.55
N PRO A 162 12.52 -2.75 -14.93
CA PRO A 162 11.20 -2.49 -15.46
C PRO A 162 11.24 -1.65 -16.74
N ASP A 163 10.57 -2.16 -17.79
CA ASP A 163 10.24 -1.42 -18.99
C ASP A 163 8.78 -0.95 -18.93
N ALA A 164 8.57 0.36 -18.95
CA ALA A 164 7.25 0.95 -18.81
C ALA A 164 6.31 0.53 -19.95
N GLU A 165 6.79 0.51 -21.19
CA GLU A 165 5.99 0.14 -22.36
C GLU A 165 5.69 -1.35 -22.40
N GLY A 166 6.66 -2.21 -22.08
CA GLY A 166 6.47 -3.65 -21.99
C GLY A 166 5.42 -4.00 -20.92
N ILE A 167 5.53 -3.40 -19.72
CA ILE A 167 4.54 -3.60 -18.65
C ILE A 167 3.16 -3.05 -19.06
N ALA A 168 3.09 -1.88 -19.68
CA ALA A 168 1.83 -1.30 -20.13
C ALA A 168 1.16 -2.15 -21.24
N ALA A 169 1.93 -2.71 -22.15
CA ALA A 169 1.43 -3.59 -23.21
C ALA A 169 0.79 -4.86 -22.61
N VAL A 170 1.46 -5.52 -21.67
CA VAL A 170 0.96 -6.70 -20.98
C VAL A 170 -0.30 -6.35 -20.15
N ASN A 171 -0.31 -5.22 -19.45
CA ASN A 171 -1.48 -4.76 -18.70
C ASN A 171 -2.69 -4.49 -19.60
N ARG A 172 -2.49 -3.86 -20.77
CA ARG A 172 -3.58 -3.65 -21.76
C ARG A 172 -4.12 -4.97 -22.29
N ALA A 173 -3.24 -5.91 -22.61
CA ALA A 173 -3.62 -7.23 -23.13
C ALA A 173 -4.44 -8.06 -22.12
N THR A 174 -4.23 -7.85 -20.83
CA THR A 174 -4.90 -8.56 -19.73
C THR A 174 -6.05 -7.79 -19.10
N GLY A 175 -6.30 -6.54 -19.52
CA GLY A 175 -7.29 -5.67 -18.87
C GLY A 175 -6.92 -5.30 -17.43
N THR A 176 -5.64 -5.41 -17.07
CA THR A 176 -5.15 -5.06 -15.73
C THR A 176 -4.59 -3.64 -15.68
N THR A 177 -4.48 -3.06 -14.48
CA THR A 177 -3.98 -1.69 -14.29
C THR A 177 -2.59 -1.64 -13.68
N GLY A 178 -2.07 -2.77 -13.24
CA GLY A 178 -0.74 -2.88 -12.63
C GLY A 178 -0.19 -4.29 -12.67
N LEU A 179 1.11 -4.39 -12.40
CA LEU A 179 1.87 -5.63 -12.37
C LEU A 179 2.47 -5.81 -10.99
N VAL A 180 2.31 -6.99 -10.40
CA VAL A 180 3.00 -7.43 -9.19
C VAL A 180 3.90 -8.59 -9.53
N LEU A 181 5.19 -8.45 -9.28
CA LEU A 181 6.15 -9.55 -9.29
C LEU A 181 6.41 -10.00 -7.87
N TYR A 182 6.41 -11.30 -7.59
CA TYR A 182 6.65 -11.80 -6.24
C TYR A 182 7.43 -13.11 -6.20
N THR A 183 8.02 -13.39 -5.04
CA THR A 183 8.63 -14.66 -4.67
C THR A 183 8.37 -14.95 -3.19
N PRO A 184 8.31 -16.23 -2.77
CA PRO A 184 8.22 -16.59 -1.36
C PRO A 184 9.43 -16.13 -0.56
N GLY A 185 9.20 -15.83 0.73
CA GLY A 185 10.23 -15.43 1.67
C GLY A 185 10.75 -14.01 1.46
N GLY A 186 11.64 -13.59 2.32
CA GLY A 186 12.25 -12.25 2.24
C GLY A 186 12.98 -11.83 3.50
N PRO A 187 13.51 -10.60 3.51
CA PRO A 187 14.21 -10.05 4.67
C PRO A 187 13.26 -9.87 5.86
N ASP A 188 13.85 -9.82 7.05
CA ASP A 188 13.14 -9.58 8.32
C ASP A 188 11.95 -10.52 8.56
N ARG A 189 12.06 -11.77 8.15
CA ARG A 189 10.99 -12.78 8.26
C ARG A 189 9.72 -12.41 7.48
N ALA A 190 9.85 -11.72 6.33
CA ALA A 190 8.73 -11.58 5.42
C ALA A 190 8.36 -12.94 4.81
N GLU A 191 7.08 -13.26 4.77
CA GLU A 191 6.58 -14.47 4.13
C GLU A 191 6.66 -14.38 2.61
N VAL A 192 6.63 -13.15 2.06
CA VAL A 192 6.80 -12.88 0.62
C VAL A 192 7.61 -11.62 0.38
N SER A 193 8.34 -11.61 -0.73
CA SER A 193 8.94 -10.40 -1.31
C SER A 193 8.25 -10.05 -2.61
N PHE A 194 8.01 -8.77 -2.88
CA PHE A 194 7.34 -8.35 -4.10
C PHE A 194 7.79 -6.97 -4.58
N ARG A 195 7.54 -6.69 -5.86
CA ARG A 195 7.65 -5.36 -6.48
C ARG A 195 6.35 -5.03 -7.20
N ALA A 196 5.99 -3.76 -7.28
CA ALA A 196 4.68 -3.28 -7.74
C ALA A 196 4.83 -2.18 -8.78
N PHE A 197 4.30 -2.38 -9.98
CA PHE A 197 4.47 -1.51 -11.14
C PHE A 197 3.12 -1.03 -11.67
N GLY A 198 3.04 0.23 -12.08
CA GLY A 198 1.80 0.83 -12.53
C GLY A 198 1.97 1.91 -13.60
N PRO A 199 2.60 1.63 -14.75
CA PRO A 199 2.80 2.65 -15.79
C PRO A 199 1.48 3.23 -16.32
N LEU A 200 0.40 2.44 -16.39
CA LEU A 200 -0.94 2.93 -16.75
C LEU A 200 -1.58 3.82 -15.68
N LYS A 201 -1.01 3.89 -14.48
CA LYS A 201 -1.44 4.76 -13.38
C LYS A 201 -0.57 6.03 -13.24
N GLY A 202 0.40 6.22 -14.14
CA GLY A 202 1.28 7.38 -14.17
C GLY A 202 2.55 7.26 -13.31
N PHE A 203 2.90 6.05 -12.84
CA PHE A 203 4.18 5.78 -12.17
C PHE A 203 4.77 4.46 -12.65
N LEU A 204 6.08 4.37 -12.74
CA LEU A 204 6.74 3.14 -13.16
C LEU A 204 6.67 2.09 -12.05
N GLU A 205 7.13 2.41 -10.84
CA GLU A 205 7.15 1.53 -9.69
C GLU A 205 6.62 2.25 -8.44
N ASP A 206 5.86 1.55 -7.60
CA ASP A 206 5.36 2.05 -6.32
C ASP A 206 6.20 1.49 -5.18
N GLY A 207 6.66 2.34 -4.26
CA GLY A 207 7.44 1.92 -3.09
C GLY A 207 6.63 1.18 -2.02
N ALA A 208 5.31 1.44 -1.93
CA ALA A 208 4.42 0.74 -0.99
C ALA A 208 2.96 0.81 -1.48
N SER A 209 2.42 -0.31 -1.93
CA SER A 209 1.10 -0.42 -2.55
C SER A 209 0.19 -1.40 -1.81
N SER A 210 -0.78 -0.89 -1.06
CA SER A 210 -1.74 -1.72 -0.32
C SER A 210 -2.62 -2.55 -1.25
N ASN A 211 -3.19 -1.95 -2.30
CA ASN A 211 -4.05 -2.67 -3.25
C ASN A 211 -3.30 -3.80 -3.97
N MET A 212 -2.06 -3.56 -4.41
CA MET A 212 -1.28 -4.59 -5.08
C MET A 212 -0.84 -5.71 -4.12
N PHE A 213 -0.56 -5.36 -2.85
CA PHE A 213 -0.29 -6.38 -1.83
C PHE A 213 -1.55 -7.18 -1.48
N ALA A 214 -2.73 -6.55 -1.41
CA ALA A 214 -3.99 -7.28 -1.24
C ALA A 214 -4.23 -8.27 -2.40
N CYS A 215 -3.97 -7.87 -3.64
CA CYS A 215 -4.05 -8.77 -4.80
C CYS A 215 -3.10 -9.97 -4.67
N LEU A 216 -1.87 -9.76 -4.19
CA LEU A 216 -0.92 -10.85 -3.92
C LEU A 216 -1.44 -11.79 -2.83
N VAL A 217 -2.04 -11.26 -1.75
CA VAL A 217 -2.69 -12.07 -0.70
C VAL A 217 -3.78 -12.96 -1.31
N GLY A 218 -4.62 -12.40 -2.18
CA GLY A 218 -5.64 -13.17 -2.90
C GLY A 218 -5.05 -14.32 -3.72
N VAL A 219 -3.99 -14.06 -4.49
CA VAL A 219 -3.31 -15.10 -5.28
C VAL A 219 -2.76 -16.22 -4.39
N LEU A 220 -2.11 -15.87 -3.28
CA LEU A 220 -1.61 -16.88 -2.33
C LEU A 220 -2.75 -17.69 -1.71
N GLY A 221 -3.92 -17.06 -1.47
CA GLY A 221 -5.14 -17.73 -1.01
C GLY A 221 -5.65 -18.75 -2.02
N ALA A 222 -5.83 -18.34 -3.28
CA ALA A 222 -6.27 -19.22 -4.36
C ALA A 222 -5.32 -20.40 -4.61
N GLN A 223 -4.01 -20.21 -4.34
CA GLN A 223 -3.00 -21.26 -4.44
C GLN A 223 -2.90 -22.15 -3.18
N GLY A 224 -3.69 -21.90 -2.13
CA GLY A 224 -3.60 -22.61 -0.85
C GLY A 224 -2.29 -22.36 -0.10
N ARG A 225 -1.62 -21.25 -0.35
CA ARG A 225 -0.29 -20.91 0.19
C ARG A 225 -0.33 -19.89 1.33
N LEU A 226 -1.53 -19.46 1.72
CA LEU A 226 -1.68 -18.64 2.93
C LEU A 226 -1.48 -19.49 4.18
N PRO A 227 -0.80 -18.97 5.20
CA PRO A 227 -0.67 -19.67 6.48
C PRO A 227 -2.06 -19.92 7.08
N THR A 228 -2.35 -21.15 7.47
CA THR A 228 -3.66 -21.51 8.06
C THR A 228 -3.75 -21.15 9.54
N ASP A 229 -2.63 -21.06 10.21
CA ASP A 229 -2.46 -20.76 11.63
C ASP A 229 -2.16 -19.26 11.89
N LEU A 230 -1.71 -18.54 10.88
CA LEU A 230 -1.44 -17.11 10.95
C LEU A 230 -2.56 -16.34 10.22
N LYS A 231 -3.26 -15.45 10.95
CA LYS A 231 -4.24 -14.53 10.36
C LYS A 231 -3.58 -13.30 9.70
N MET A 232 -2.25 -13.28 9.63
CA MET A 232 -1.47 -12.15 9.14
C MET A 232 -0.37 -12.63 8.20
N LEU A 233 -0.15 -11.87 7.14
CA LEU A 233 0.95 -12.05 6.18
C LEU A 233 1.80 -10.79 6.15
N ARG A 234 3.12 -10.95 6.16
CA ARG A 234 4.06 -9.84 6.04
C ARG A 234 4.73 -9.86 4.68
N GLY A 235 4.59 -8.76 3.95
CA GLY A 235 5.20 -8.56 2.65
C GLY A 235 6.36 -7.58 2.70
N ALA A 236 7.49 -7.95 2.11
CA ALA A 236 8.59 -7.03 1.85
C ALA A 236 8.46 -6.47 0.43
N GLN A 237 8.06 -5.23 0.28
CA GLN A 237 8.08 -4.57 -1.02
C GLN A 237 9.49 -4.04 -1.31
N ARG A 238 10.04 -4.44 -2.47
CA ARG A 238 11.47 -4.39 -2.78
C ARG A 238 11.84 -3.35 -3.83
N MET A 239 11.16 -2.20 -3.86
CA MET A 239 11.58 -1.10 -4.74
C MET A 239 13.02 -0.67 -4.38
N PRO A 240 13.94 -0.61 -5.36
CA PRO A 240 15.31 -0.16 -5.12
C PRO A 240 15.35 1.25 -4.49
N GLY A 241 16.10 1.41 -3.41
CA GLY A 241 16.24 2.69 -2.69
C GLY A 241 15.04 3.10 -1.82
N ALA A 242 13.89 2.42 -1.93
CA ALA A 242 12.70 2.71 -1.16
C ALA A 242 11.94 1.43 -0.72
N PRO A 243 12.61 0.52 0.01
CA PRO A 243 11.96 -0.70 0.48
C PRO A 243 10.84 -0.38 1.47
N ALA A 244 9.81 -1.24 1.48
CA ALA A 244 8.70 -1.11 2.43
C ALA A 244 8.34 -2.45 3.06
N ARG A 245 7.63 -2.39 4.19
CA ARG A 245 7.06 -3.54 4.89
C ARG A 245 5.58 -3.32 5.05
N LEU A 246 4.80 -4.23 4.48
CA LEU A 246 3.36 -4.25 4.61
C LEU A 246 2.92 -5.46 5.43
N THR A 247 1.85 -5.27 6.17
CA THR A 247 1.16 -6.32 6.92
C THR A 247 -0.24 -6.45 6.35
N ALA A 248 -0.67 -7.67 6.06
CA ALA A 248 -2.05 -7.96 5.68
C ALA A 248 -2.70 -8.89 6.72
N GLN A 249 -3.95 -8.59 7.08
CA GLN A 249 -4.86 -9.49 7.75
C GLN A 249 -5.93 -9.93 6.76
N PHE A 250 -6.40 -11.16 6.84
CA PHE A 250 -7.32 -11.73 5.85
C PHE A 250 -8.07 -12.93 6.41
N THR A 251 -9.13 -13.31 5.72
CA THR A 251 -9.80 -14.59 5.88
C THR A 251 -9.56 -15.42 4.60
N PRO A 252 -9.01 -16.65 4.68
CA PRO A 252 -8.86 -17.51 3.52
C PRO A 252 -10.21 -17.78 2.85
N ALA A 253 -10.25 -17.72 1.52
CA ALA A 253 -11.43 -18.03 0.72
C ALA A 253 -11.07 -19.01 -0.42
N ALA A 254 -12.06 -19.77 -0.92
CA ALA A 254 -11.83 -20.82 -1.91
C ALA A 254 -11.15 -20.34 -3.20
N ASN A 255 -11.38 -19.10 -3.60
CA ASN A 255 -10.82 -18.51 -4.81
C ASN A 255 -10.24 -17.11 -4.53
N GLY A 256 -9.35 -17.03 -3.56
CA GLY A 256 -8.74 -15.77 -3.19
C GLY A 256 -8.62 -15.57 -1.68
N ALA A 257 -8.91 -14.36 -1.23
CA ALA A 257 -8.98 -13.99 0.18
C ALA A 257 -10.16 -13.05 0.42
N ALA A 258 -10.86 -13.23 1.54
CA ALA A 258 -11.94 -12.37 1.97
C ALA A 258 -11.50 -11.44 3.08
N ASP A 259 -12.18 -10.31 3.19
CA ASP A 259 -11.97 -9.30 4.24
C ASP A 259 -10.49 -8.96 4.45
N VAL A 260 -9.83 -8.60 3.35
CA VAL A 260 -8.40 -8.27 3.37
C VAL A 260 -8.21 -6.85 3.90
N TRP A 261 -7.32 -6.72 4.88
CA TRP A 261 -6.89 -5.47 5.47
C TRP A 261 -5.38 -5.33 5.26
N VAL A 262 -4.93 -4.15 4.87
CA VAL A 262 -3.51 -3.90 4.59
C VAL A 262 -3.07 -2.62 5.28
N GLY A 263 -1.91 -2.67 5.89
CA GLY A 263 -1.27 -1.53 6.51
C GLY A 263 0.13 -1.86 7.00
N GLY A 264 0.49 -1.36 8.15
CA GLY A 264 1.79 -1.61 8.76
C GLY A 264 2.26 -0.46 9.65
N ARG A 265 3.51 -0.50 9.99
CA ARG A 265 4.14 0.42 10.94
C ARG A 265 4.15 1.85 10.42
N ALA A 266 3.77 2.78 11.28
CA ALA A 266 3.93 4.21 11.06
C ALA A 266 4.68 4.81 12.25
N GLU A 267 5.79 5.50 11.99
CA GLU A 267 6.66 6.05 13.01
C GLU A 267 6.85 7.54 12.82
N ARG A 268 6.77 8.27 13.92
CA ARG A 268 7.13 9.69 13.93
C ARG A 268 8.65 9.84 13.73
N VAL A 269 9.02 10.65 12.75
CA VAL A 269 10.40 11.00 12.51
C VAL A 269 10.73 12.19 13.42
N SER A 270 11.74 12.03 14.26
CA SER A 270 12.26 13.16 15.04
C SER A 270 12.92 14.17 14.09
N PRO A 271 12.75 15.48 14.33
CA PRO A 271 13.37 16.53 13.53
C PRO A 271 14.91 16.49 13.63
#